data_4abf63f7fda4e75547c8381fce3f2948
#
_entry.id   4abf63f7fda4e75547c8381fce3f2948
#
_cell.length_a   1.000
_cell.length_b   1.000
_cell.length_c   1.000
_cell.angle_alpha   90.00
_cell.angle_beta   90.00
_cell.angle_gamma   90.00
#
_symmetry.space_group_name_H-M   'P 1'
#
loop_
_entity.id
_entity.type
_entity.pdbx_description
1 polymer ?
#
loop_
_entity_poly.entity_id
_entity_poly.type
_entity_poly.pdbx_seq_one_letter_code
_entity_poly.pdbx_strand_id
1 'polypeptide(L)'
;MLFRSIRFFFFIFSLAFSSSLLAQDNYQQWVDDITARLDKTSQLIQQGNTDDARTEVQMAYFEVFENLEGPIRINFSAQKSYQMEATFGEIRKMIGEGNSQKEIQAKIDQLKKELQEVLPSLI
;
A
#
# COMPACT_ATOMS: atom_id res chain seq x y z
N MET A 1 -5.45 17.58 -45.12
CA MET A 1 -5.84 18.49 -44.03
C MET A 1 -6.94 17.96 -43.14
N LEU A 2 -8.02 17.41 -43.70
CA LEU A 2 -9.12 16.85 -42.93
C LEU A 2 -8.72 15.64 -42.07
N PHE A 3 -7.80 14.81 -42.53
CA PHE A 3 -7.31 13.63 -41.78
C PHE A 3 -6.48 14.02 -40.55
N ARG A 4 -5.80 15.15 -40.55
CA ARG A 4 -5.04 15.62 -39.38
C ARG A 4 -5.95 16.06 -38.22
N SER A 5 -7.06 16.71 -38.54
CA SER A 5 -8.04 17.17 -37.55
C SER A 5 -8.73 16.00 -36.85
N ILE A 6 -9.08 14.98 -37.61
CA ILE A 6 -9.73 13.77 -37.07
C ILE A 6 -8.79 12.99 -36.17
N ARG A 7 -7.50 12.86 -36.52
CA ARG A 7 -6.50 12.21 -35.69
C ARG A 7 -6.26 12.94 -34.37
N PHE A 8 -6.24 14.25 -34.40
CA PHE A 8 -6.04 15.06 -33.21
C PHE A 8 -7.21 14.93 -32.23
N PHE A 9 -8.43 14.92 -32.75
CA PHE A 9 -9.65 14.76 -31.94
C PHE A 9 -9.71 13.37 -31.28
N PHE A 10 -9.31 12.34 -31.98
CA PHE A 10 -9.27 10.96 -31.47
C PHE A 10 -8.24 10.80 -30.34
N PHE A 11 -7.11 11.48 -30.45
CA PHE A 11 -6.05 11.48 -29.44
C PHE A 11 -6.50 12.13 -28.12
N ILE A 12 -7.22 13.24 -28.17
CA ILE A 12 -7.76 13.94 -26.99
C ILE A 12 -8.76 13.05 -26.26
N PHE A 13 -9.62 12.35 -26.97
CA PHE A 13 -10.60 11.44 -26.40
C PHE A 13 -9.92 10.25 -25.68
N SER A 14 -8.88 9.71 -26.27
CA SER A 14 -8.08 8.63 -25.67
C SER A 14 -7.42 9.06 -24.36
N LEU A 15 -6.92 10.29 -24.26
CA LEU A 15 -6.32 10.83 -23.03
C LEU A 15 -7.34 10.97 -21.89
N ALA A 16 -8.55 11.44 -22.18
CA ALA A 16 -9.59 11.58 -21.17
C ALA A 16 -10.00 10.21 -20.57
N PHE A 17 -10.08 9.18 -21.40
CA PHE A 17 -10.38 7.82 -20.96
C PHE A 17 -9.27 7.22 -20.09
N SER A 18 -8.00 7.47 -20.44
CA SER A 18 -6.84 7.01 -19.67
C SER A 18 -6.79 7.61 -18.27
N SER A 19 -7.21 8.86 -18.10
CA SER A 19 -7.25 9.53 -16.80
C SER A 19 -8.22 8.86 -15.82
N SER A 20 -9.38 8.40 -16.31
CA SER A 20 -10.37 7.67 -15.51
C SER A 20 -9.83 6.33 -14.99
N LEU A 21 -9.12 5.59 -15.84
CA LEU A 21 -8.53 4.30 -15.47
C LEU A 21 -7.42 4.47 -14.43
N LEU A 22 -6.59 5.51 -14.55
CA LEU A 22 -5.52 5.81 -13.60
C LEU A 22 -6.04 6.07 -12.19
N ALA A 23 -7.19 6.73 -12.04
CA ALA A 23 -7.80 6.99 -10.74
C ALA A 23 -8.24 5.70 -10.02
N GLN A 24 -8.73 4.69 -10.77
CA GLN A 24 -9.12 3.39 -10.20
C GLN A 24 -7.91 2.54 -9.81
N ASP A 25 -6.80 2.64 -10.56
CA ASP A 25 -5.61 1.84 -10.35
C ASP A 25 -4.78 2.29 -9.15
N ASN A 26 -4.97 3.52 -8.65
CA ASN A 26 -4.17 4.07 -7.56
C ASN A 26 -4.25 3.23 -6.29
N TYR A 27 -5.42 2.75 -5.90
CA TYR A 27 -5.58 1.93 -4.70
C TYR A 27 -4.85 0.59 -4.82
N GLN A 28 -4.97 -0.05 -5.97
CA GLN A 28 -4.25 -1.29 -6.23
C GLN A 28 -2.73 -1.07 -6.18
N GLN A 29 -2.25 0.00 -6.79
CA GLN A 29 -0.82 0.34 -6.79
C GLN A 29 -0.32 0.62 -5.38
N TRP A 30 -1.09 1.31 -4.55
CA TRP A 30 -0.71 1.58 -3.16
C TRP A 30 -0.66 0.30 -2.33
N VAL A 31 -1.63 -0.59 -2.50
CA VAL A 31 -1.60 -1.89 -1.83
C VAL A 31 -0.41 -2.71 -2.28
N ASP A 32 -0.11 -2.74 -3.58
CA ASP A 32 1.05 -3.44 -4.11
C ASP A 32 2.37 -2.86 -3.60
N ASP A 33 2.47 -1.54 -3.51
CA ASP A 33 3.65 -0.85 -2.97
C ASP A 33 3.86 -1.19 -1.50
N ILE A 34 2.82 -1.13 -0.68
CA ILE A 34 2.91 -1.50 0.74
C ILE A 34 3.36 -2.96 0.86
N THR A 35 2.76 -3.86 0.09
CA THR A 35 3.12 -5.28 0.10
C THR A 35 4.59 -5.49 -0.23
N ALA A 36 5.10 -4.80 -1.26
CA ALA A 36 6.51 -4.87 -1.64
C ALA A 36 7.43 -4.35 -0.53
N ARG A 37 7.04 -3.27 0.14
CA ARG A 37 7.81 -2.69 1.26
C ARG A 37 7.81 -3.60 2.48
N LEU A 38 6.70 -4.29 2.75
CA LEU A 38 6.63 -5.28 3.83
C LEU A 38 7.50 -6.50 3.51
N ASP A 39 7.53 -6.94 2.27
CA ASP A 39 8.42 -8.02 1.84
C ASP A 39 9.89 -7.62 1.98
N LYS A 40 10.23 -6.38 1.63
CA LYS A 40 11.57 -5.84 1.83
C LYS A 40 11.94 -5.76 3.31
N THR A 41 10.98 -5.38 4.16
CA THR A 41 11.16 -5.39 5.62
C THR A 41 11.57 -6.78 6.10
N SER A 42 10.87 -7.81 5.64
CA SER A 42 11.20 -9.21 5.97
C SER A 42 12.61 -9.58 5.54
N GLN A 43 13.03 -9.19 4.34
CA GLN A 43 14.38 -9.45 3.82
C GLN A 43 15.45 -8.75 4.68
N LEU A 44 15.21 -7.50 5.06
CA LEU A 44 16.13 -6.73 5.89
C LEU A 44 16.31 -7.35 7.27
N ILE A 45 15.23 -7.88 7.86
CA ILE A 45 15.29 -8.61 9.13
C ILE A 45 16.14 -9.87 8.98
N GLN A 46 15.96 -10.63 7.90
CA GLN A 46 16.75 -11.83 7.63
C GLN A 46 18.25 -11.51 7.49
N GLN A 47 18.59 -10.34 6.95
CA GLN A 47 19.96 -9.88 6.77
C GLN A 47 20.56 -9.28 8.05
N GLY A 48 19.79 -9.16 9.12
CA GLY A 48 20.24 -8.53 10.35
C GLY A 48 20.22 -7.00 10.33
N ASN A 49 19.66 -6.39 9.29
CA ASN A 49 19.54 -4.93 9.13
C ASN A 49 18.29 -4.41 9.83
N THR A 50 18.28 -4.44 11.16
CA THR A 50 17.13 -4.05 11.97
C THR A 50 16.74 -2.58 11.82
N ASP A 51 17.71 -1.69 11.78
CA ASP A 51 17.44 -0.25 11.63
C ASP A 51 16.79 0.06 10.29
N ASP A 52 17.30 -0.54 9.21
CA ASP A 52 16.74 -0.36 7.88
C ASP A 52 15.34 -1.00 7.78
N ALA A 53 15.13 -2.13 8.45
CA ALA A 53 13.82 -2.79 8.49
C ALA A 53 12.78 -1.90 9.19
N ARG A 54 13.14 -1.28 10.31
CA ARG A 54 12.27 -0.34 11.01
C ARG A 54 11.91 0.85 10.14
N THR A 55 12.90 1.41 9.45
CA THR A 55 12.68 2.52 8.53
C THR A 55 11.75 2.13 7.39
N GLU A 56 11.94 0.94 6.81
CA GLU A 56 11.13 0.48 5.70
C GLU A 56 9.64 0.34 6.07
N VAL A 57 9.32 -0.27 7.22
CA VAL A 57 7.93 -0.40 7.65
C VAL A 57 7.33 0.97 8.02
N GLN A 58 8.13 1.87 8.58
CA GLN A 58 7.70 3.22 8.89
C GLN A 58 7.36 4.00 7.62
N MET A 59 8.17 3.88 6.59
CA MET A 59 7.93 4.54 5.31
C MET A 59 6.74 3.93 4.57
N ALA A 60 6.52 2.62 4.69
CA ALA A 60 5.31 1.99 4.16
C ALA A 60 4.05 2.62 4.75
N TYR A 61 4.08 2.96 6.03
CA TYR A 61 2.99 3.66 6.70
C TYR A 61 2.87 5.11 6.20
N PHE A 62 3.91 5.92 6.40
CA PHE A 62 3.83 7.36 6.17
C PHE A 62 3.73 7.74 4.69
N GLU A 63 4.40 7.03 3.81
CA GLU A 63 4.39 7.38 2.39
C GLU A 63 3.20 6.81 1.64
N VAL A 64 2.68 5.65 2.06
CA VAL A 64 1.67 4.94 1.27
C VAL A 64 0.38 4.71 2.05
N PHE A 65 0.44 4.05 3.21
CA PHE A 65 -0.77 3.66 3.94
C PHE A 65 -1.63 4.85 4.36
N GLU A 66 -1.03 5.99 4.68
CA GLU A 66 -1.80 7.20 5.02
C GLU A 66 -2.78 7.60 3.92
N ASN A 67 -2.48 7.29 2.66
CA ASN A 67 -3.39 7.55 1.55
C ASN A 67 -4.59 6.61 1.55
N LEU A 68 -4.50 5.48 2.22
CA LEU A 68 -5.57 4.49 2.32
C LEU A 68 -6.44 4.63 3.56
N GLU A 69 -5.95 5.30 4.61
CA GLU A 69 -6.67 5.41 5.89
C GLU A 69 -8.07 5.99 5.73
N GLY A 70 -8.19 7.13 5.05
CA GLY A 70 -9.47 7.77 4.80
C GLY A 70 -10.43 6.89 4.00
N PRO A 71 -10.03 6.40 2.83
CA PRO A 71 -10.84 5.47 2.05
C PRO A 71 -11.26 4.21 2.80
N ILE A 72 -10.38 3.59 3.60
CA ILE A 72 -10.72 2.42 4.41
C ILE A 72 -11.78 2.79 5.44
N ARG A 73 -11.60 3.93 6.12
CA ARG A 73 -12.53 4.41 7.14
C ARG A 73 -13.92 4.64 6.57
N ILE A 74 -14.01 5.19 5.37
CA ILE A 74 -15.28 5.55 4.74
C ILE A 74 -15.95 4.35 4.09
N ASN A 75 -15.17 3.50 3.38
CA ASN A 75 -15.72 2.46 2.51
C ASN A 75 -15.70 1.06 3.13
N PHE A 76 -14.95 0.86 4.20
CA PHE A 76 -14.88 -0.42 4.90
C PHE A 76 -15.30 -0.25 6.37
N SER A 77 -14.41 0.23 7.24
CA SER A 77 -14.75 0.61 8.62
C SER A 77 -13.64 1.46 9.26
N ALA A 78 -14.03 2.34 10.17
CA ALA A 78 -13.08 3.12 10.96
C ALA A 78 -12.24 2.22 11.86
N GLN A 79 -12.86 1.20 12.45
CA GLN A 79 -12.18 0.25 13.32
C GLN A 79 -11.07 -0.49 12.58
N LYS A 80 -11.32 -0.92 11.35
CA LYS A 80 -10.34 -1.60 10.52
C LYS A 80 -9.14 -0.72 10.21
N SER A 81 -9.39 0.54 9.88
CA SER A 81 -8.32 1.52 9.63
C SER A 81 -7.42 1.66 10.85
N TYR A 82 -7.99 1.81 12.03
CA TYR A 82 -7.23 1.91 13.29
C TYR A 82 -6.44 0.65 13.61
N GLN A 83 -7.04 -0.52 13.39
CA GLN A 83 -6.35 -1.80 13.60
C GLN A 83 -5.13 -1.95 12.69
N MET A 84 -5.27 -1.58 11.44
CA MET A 84 -4.16 -1.66 10.49
C MET A 84 -3.05 -0.68 10.83
N GLU A 85 -3.40 0.56 11.19
CA GLU A 85 -2.46 1.56 11.68
C GLU A 85 -1.67 1.02 12.88
N ALA A 86 -2.38 0.45 13.85
CA ALA A 86 -1.77 -0.13 15.04
C ALA A 86 -0.82 -1.28 14.69
N THR A 87 -1.15 -2.09 13.70
CA THR A 87 -0.30 -3.20 13.25
C THR A 87 1.02 -2.70 12.66
N PHE A 88 1.03 -1.61 11.90
CA PHE A 88 2.28 -1.00 11.43
C PHE A 88 3.18 -0.62 12.60
N GLY A 89 2.62 0.06 13.60
CA GLY A 89 3.35 0.47 14.80
C GLY A 89 3.86 -0.73 15.61
N GLU A 90 3.06 -1.78 15.72
CA GLU A 90 3.43 -3.01 16.41
C GLU A 90 4.60 -3.72 15.73
N ILE A 91 4.56 -3.84 14.40
CA ILE A 91 5.66 -4.43 13.63
C ILE A 91 6.96 -3.66 13.88
N ARG A 92 6.92 -2.33 13.81
CA ARG A 92 8.09 -1.49 14.07
C ARG A 92 8.64 -1.72 15.47
N LYS A 93 7.76 -1.78 16.46
CA LYS A 93 8.13 -2.03 17.86
C LYS A 93 8.77 -3.40 18.03
N MET A 94 8.19 -4.43 17.47
CA MET A 94 8.70 -5.80 17.55
C MET A 94 10.10 -5.92 16.94
N ILE A 95 10.35 -5.25 15.82
CA ILE A 95 11.69 -5.20 15.21
C ILE A 95 12.68 -4.54 16.17
N GLY A 96 12.32 -3.40 16.76
CA GLY A 96 13.16 -2.66 17.70
C GLY A 96 13.46 -3.42 18.98
N GLU A 97 12.55 -4.26 19.43
CA GLU A 97 12.70 -5.08 20.64
C GLU A 97 13.44 -6.40 20.38
N GLY A 98 13.76 -6.70 19.13
CA GLY A 98 14.47 -7.92 18.77
C GLY A 98 13.61 -9.18 18.87
N ASN A 99 12.30 -9.06 18.64
CA ASN A 99 11.41 -10.22 18.57
C ASN A 99 11.86 -11.18 17.48
N SER A 100 11.44 -12.46 17.57
CA SER A 100 11.83 -13.44 16.57
C SER A 100 11.30 -13.09 15.19
N GLN A 101 12.06 -13.46 14.17
CA GLN A 101 11.65 -13.25 12.78
C GLN A 101 10.31 -13.91 12.48
N LYS A 102 10.05 -15.08 13.06
CA LYS A 102 8.79 -15.81 12.89
C LYS A 102 7.60 -15.01 13.41
N GLU A 103 7.73 -14.39 14.58
CA GLU A 103 6.67 -13.58 15.17
C GLU A 103 6.40 -12.31 14.34
N ILE A 104 7.46 -11.64 13.90
CA ILE A 104 7.34 -10.45 13.07
C ILE A 104 6.72 -10.81 11.73
N GLN A 105 7.15 -11.90 11.12
CA GLN A 105 6.61 -12.36 9.83
C GLN A 105 5.11 -12.66 9.92
N ALA A 106 4.65 -13.23 11.04
CA ALA A 106 3.22 -13.50 11.25
C ALA A 106 2.41 -12.20 11.24
N LYS A 107 2.92 -11.12 11.82
CA LYS A 107 2.26 -9.81 11.81
C LYS A 107 2.29 -9.18 10.41
N ILE A 108 3.39 -9.29 9.71
CA ILE A 108 3.52 -8.83 8.33
C ILE A 108 2.50 -9.55 7.44
N ASP A 109 2.41 -10.88 7.56
CA ASP A 109 1.47 -11.68 6.77
C ASP A 109 0.01 -11.31 7.08
N GLN A 110 -0.31 -11.06 8.34
CA GLN A 110 -1.62 -10.58 8.74
C GLN A 110 -1.95 -9.24 8.07
N LEU A 111 -1.04 -8.29 8.09
CA LEU A 111 -1.24 -6.97 7.49
C LEU A 111 -1.43 -7.07 5.98
N LYS A 112 -0.62 -7.89 5.31
CA LYS A 112 -0.74 -8.15 3.87
C LYS A 112 -2.12 -8.73 3.53
N LYS A 113 -2.63 -9.65 4.34
CA LYS A 113 -3.96 -10.24 4.19
C LYS A 113 -5.05 -9.19 4.37
N GLU A 114 -4.92 -8.33 5.37
CA GLU A 114 -5.89 -7.26 5.63
C GLU A 114 -5.94 -6.24 4.49
N LEU A 115 -4.80 -5.92 3.87
CA LEU A 115 -4.74 -5.07 2.69
C LEU A 115 -5.57 -5.66 1.53
N GLN A 116 -5.44 -6.96 1.30
CA GLN A 116 -6.23 -7.64 0.26
C GLN A 116 -7.72 -7.68 0.61
N GLU A 117 -8.05 -7.79 1.90
CA GLU A 117 -9.43 -7.80 2.38
C GLU A 117 -10.15 -6.47 2.13
N VAL A 118 -9.48 -5.35 2.37
CA VAL A 118 -10.10 -4.03 2.25
C VAL A 118 -10.12 -3.52 0.80
N LEU A 119 -9.21 -3.97 -0.05
CA LEU A 119 -9.04 -3.45 -1.42
C LEU A 119 -10.32 -3.46 -2.25
N PRO A 120 -11.14 -4.54 -2.28
CA PRO A 120 -12.38 -4.54 -3.07
C PRO A 120 -13.36 -3.41 -2.69
N SER A 121 -13.32 -2.95 -1.44
CA SER A 121 -14.18 -1.86 -0.98
C SER A 121 -13.71 -0.48 -1.45
N LEU A 122 -12.46 -0.37 -1.91
CA LEU A 122 -11.84 0.88 -2.33
C LEU A 122 -11.97 1.15 -3.83
N ILE A 123 -12.22 0.10 -4.61
CA ILE A 123 -12.25 0.17 -6.07
C ILE A 123 -13.65 0.07 -6.65
#